data_2c686fe4141a7764810b3c982bbeee1b
#
_entry.id   2c686fe4141a7764810b3c982bbeee1b
#
_cell.length_a   1.000
_cell.length_b   1.000
_cell.length_c   1.000
_cell.angle_alpha   90.00
_cell.angle_beta   90.00
_cell.angle_gamma   90.00
#
_symmetry.space_group_name_H-M   'P 1'
#
loop_
_entity.id
_entity.type
_entity.pdbx_description
1 polymer ?
#
loop_
_entity_poly.entity_id
_entity_poly.type
_entity_poly.pdbx_seq_one_letter_code
_entity_poly.pdbx_strand_id
1 'polypeptide(L)'
;HLEKDEPISIGVVGNAADVYEEALAKNFLPDVVTEMCPCHDPISYIPSGYTGVEADKFRGEDRKAYLEAARETMQRQLRAMIEFKKRGVEAFEYGTSIRKECIDAGMPEKEAKQIEGFVAAYIRPLFCEGRGPFRWTCISGDPADLARLDDLALEICKGDHLVERWINLARKHLPIEALPARICYMGFGERRRFGLAVN
;
A
#
# COMPACT_ATOMS: atom_id res chain seq x y z
N HIS A 1 17.32 3.02 -17.30
CA HIS A 1 17.67 3.17 -15.87
C HIS A 1 17.96 1.81 -15.23
N LEU A 2 17.14 0.77 -15.48
CA LEU A 2 17.43 -0.59 -14.96
C LEU A 2 18.81 -1.09 -15.40
N GLU A 3 19.21 -0.81 -16.63
CA GLU A 3 20.54 -1.19 -17.13
C GLU A 3 21.69 -0.41 -16.44
N LYS A 4 21.39 0.75 -15.85
CA LYS A 4 22.37 1.61 -15.18
C LYS A 4 22.32 1.51 -13.66
N ASP A 5 21.39 0.69 -13.11
CA ASP A 5 21.12 0.58 -11.67
C ASP A 5 20.87 1.95 -10.98
N GLU A 6 20.22 2.86 -11.72
CA GLU A 6 19.88 4.19 -11.22
C GLU A 6 18.43 4.22 -10.73
N PRO A 7 18.18 4.62 -9.48
CA PRO A 7 16.81 4.74 -8.99
C PRO A 7 16.07 5.86 -9.74
N ILE A 8 14.82 5.57 -10.13
CA ILE A 8 13.95 6.53 -10.80
C ILE A 8 12.51 6.35 -10.29
N SER A 9 11.79 7.46 -10.17
CA SER A 9 10.35 7.48 -9.94
C SER A 9 9.64 7.92 -11.22
N ILE A 10 8.67 7.12 -11.67
CA ILE A 10 7.91 7.38 -12.91
C ILE A 10 6.43 7.49 -12.57
N GLY A 11 5.81 8.63 -12.89
CA GLY A 11 4.38 8.80 -12.83
C GLY A 11 3.74 8.54 -14.20
N VAL A 12 2.69 7.73 -14.22
CA VAL A 12 1.87 7.47 -15.40
C VAL A 12 0.44 7.90 -15.13
N VAL A 13 -0.12 8.72 -16.00
CA VAL A 13 -1.54 9.09 -15.94
C VAL A 13 -2.34 8.11 -16.80
N GLY A 14 -3.24 7.35 -16.17
CA GLY A 14 -4.04 6.35 -16.86
C GLY A 14 -4.95 5.59 -15.89
N ASN A 15 -5.86 4.79 -16.45
CA ASN A 15 -6.65 3.86 -15.65
C ASN A 15 -5.78 2.68 -15.20
N ALA A 16 -5.83 2.31 -13.93
CA ALA A 16 -4.96 1.25 -13.39
C ALA A 16 -5.23 -0.12 -14.06
N ALA A 17 -6.48 -0.45 -14.39
CA ALA A 17 -6.80 -1.69 -15.08
C ALA A 17 -6.13 -1.72 -16.46
N ASP A 18 -6.28 -0.65 -17.23
CA ASP A 18 -5.73 -0.55 -18.59
C ASP A 18 -4.20 -0.61 -18.58
N VAL A 19 -3.56 0.10 -17.63
CA VAL A 19 -2.10 0.08 -17.47
C VAL A 19 -1.59 -1.31 -17.10
N TYR A 20 -2.27 -2.02 -16.22
CA TYR A 20 -1.88 -3.39 -15.83
C TYR A 20 -2.05 -4.37 -16.99
N GLU A 21 -3.16 -4.29 -17.72
CA GLU A 21 -3.40 -5.13 -18.90
C GLU A 21 -2.37 -4.86 -20.02
N GLU A 22 -2.02 -3.59 -20.24
CA GLU A 22 -1.00 -3.21 -21.22
C GLU A 22 0.40 -3.72 -20.81
N ALA A 23 0.76 -3.61 -19.54
CA ALA A 23 2.01 -4.14 -19.02
C ALA A 23 2.11 -5.67 -19.21
N LEU A 24 1.04 -6.40 -18.92
CA LEU A 24 0.96 -7.84 -19.16
C LEU A 24 1.06 -8.21 -20.65
N ALA A 25 0.41 -7.42 -21.52
CA ALA A 25 0.46 -7.63 -22.97
C ALA A 25 1.85 -7.41 -23.54
N LYS A 26 2.60 -6.45 -22.98
CA LYS A 26 3.98 -6.16 -23.31
C LYS A 26 5.00 -7.08 -22.61
N ASN A 27 4.53 -8.04 -21.81
CA ASN A 27 5.36 -8.89 -20.95
C ASN A 27 6.30 -8.09 -20.02
N PHE A 28 5.84 -6.90 -19.59
CA PHE A 28 6.51 -6.13 -18.57
C PHE A 28 6.08 -6.66 -17.20
N LEU A 29 7.00 -7.37 -16.53
CA LEU A 29 6.76 -8.01 -15.24
C LEU A 29 7.60 -7.28 -14.17
N PRO A 30 7.01 -6.42 -13.35
CA PRO A 30 7.70 -5.81 -12.22
C PRO A 30 7.91 -6.83 -11.09
N ASP A 31 8.77 -6.52 -10.13
CA ASP A 31 8.97 -7.38 -8.95
C ASP A 31 7.74 -7.38 -8.05
N VAL A 32 7.06 -6.24 -7.93
CA VAL A 32 5.89 -6.05 -7.06
C VAL A 32 4.79 -5.31 -7.78
N VAL A 33 3.55 -5.77 -7.63
CA VAL A 33 2.32 -5.08 -8.03
C VAL A 33 1.39 -4.93 -6.83
N THR A 34 0.98 -3.71 -6.56
CA THR A 34 -0.05 -3.42 -5.55
C THR A 34 -0.96 -2.31 -6.04
N GLU A 35 -2.09 -2.09 -5.38
CA GLU A 35 -3.04 -1.06 -5.75
C GLU A 35 -3.46 -0.23 -4.53
N MET A 36 -3.75 1.03 -4.76
CA MET A 36 -4.30 1.97 -3.78
C MET A 36 -5.49 2.75 -4.37
N CYS A 37 -6.24 2.11 -5.26
CA CYS A 37 -7.43 2.71 -5.86
C CYS A 37 -8.55 2.86 -4.83
N PRO A 38 -9.47 3.83 -4.97
CA PRO A 38 -10.54 4.08 -3.99
C PRO A 38 -11.68 3.04 -4.12
N CYS A 39 -11.35 1.75 -4.14
CA CYS A 39 -12.31 0.67 -4.35
C CYS A 39 -13.34 0.54 -3.23
N HIS A 40 -12.99 0.97 -1.99
CA HIS A 40 -13.93 1.03 -0.85
C HIS A 40 -15.08 2.01 -1.05
N ASP A 41 -14.95 2.92 -2.01
CA ASP A 41 -15.99 3.84 -2.45
C ASP A 41 -16.09 3.78 -3.99
N PRO A 42 -16.86 2.83 -4.55
CA PRO A 42 -16.94 2.61 -5.99
C PRO A 42 -17.38 3.84 -6.80
N ILE A 43 -18.05 4.80 -6.16
CA ILE A 43 -18.43 6.05 -6.82
C ILE A 43 -17.23 6.98 -7.09
N SER A 44 -16.16 6.82 -6.34
CA SER A 44 -14.90 7.56 -6.51
C SER A 44 -13.91 6.86 -7.45
N TYR A 45 -14.17 5.60 -7.80
CA TYR A 45 -13.34 4.84 -8.75
C TYR A 45 -13.70 5.21 -10.18
N ILE A 46 -12.75 5.74 -10.95
CA ILE A 46 -12.96 6.14 -12.35
C ILE A 46 -12.95 4.90 -13.25
N PRO A 47 -14.05 4.61 -13.98
CA PRO A 47 -14.09 3.49 -14.93
C PRO A 47 -13.09 3.67 -16.08
N SER A 48 -12.65 2.56 -16.67
CA SER A 48 -11.84 2.59 -17.89
C SER A 48 -12.57 3.32 -19.04
N GLY A 49 -11.80 4.06 -19.83
CA GLY A 49 -12.32 4.83 -20.96
C GLY A 49 -12.82 6.23 -20.60
N TYR A 50 -12.76 6.66 -19.35
CA TYR A 50 -13.18 7.99 -18.91
C TYR A 50 -12.02 8.77 -18.28
N THR A 51 -11.97 10.07 -18.59
CA THR A 51 -11.17 11.05 -17.83
C THR A 51 -11.92 11.44 -16.55
N GLY A 52 -11.25 12.15 -15.64
CA GLY A 52 -11.91 12.63 -14.41
C GLY A 52 -13.16 13.47 -14.68
N VAL A 53 -13.10 14.37 -15.65
CA VAL A 53 -14.23 15.25 -16.03
C VAL A 53 -15.39 14.47 -16.64
N GLU A 54 -15.09 13.52 -17.53
CA GLU A 54 -16.09 12.66 -18.15
C GLU A 54 -16.74 11.71 -17.14
N ALA A 55 -15.96 11.19 -16.19
CA ALA A 55 -16.43 10.38 -15.10
C ALA A 55 -17.38 11.16 -14.18
N ASP A 56 -17.09 12.43 -13.88
CA ASP A 56 -17.96 13.30 -13.08
C ASP A 56 -19.30 13.53 -13.77
N LYS A 57 -19.28 13.77 -15.06
CA LYS A 57 -20.48 13.92 -15.89
C LYS A 57 -21.30 12.63 -15.91
N PHE A 58 -20.68 11.50 -16.25
CA PHE A 58 -21.35 10.20 -16.32
C PHE A 58 -21.99 9.83 -14.97
N ARG A 59 -21.26 10.04 -13.86
CA ARG A 59 -21.75 9.79 -12.51
C ARG A 59 -22.97 10.62 -12.15
N GLY A 60 -23.03 11.87 -12.66
CA GLY A 60 -24.17 12.77 -12.47
C GLY A 60 -25.37 12.41 -13.33
N GLU A 61 -25.17 11.88 -14.53
CA GLU A 61 -26.23 11.51 -15.48
C GLU A 61 -26.86 10.14 -15.18
N ASP A 62 -26.04 9.12 -14.92
CA ASP A 62 -26.50 7.78 -14.58
C ASP A 62 -25.57 7.10 -13.57
N ARG A 63 -25.88 7.32 -12.29
CA ARG A 63 -25.12 6.77 -11.16
C ARG A 63 -25.09 5.23 -11.18
N LYS A 64 -26.16 4.59 -11.63
CA LYS A 64 -26.25 3.12 -11.63
C LYS A 64 -25.34 2.54 -12.69
N ALA A 65 -25.42 3.02 -13.92
CA ALA A 65 -24.54 2.60 -15.00
C ALA A 65 -23.06 2.91 -14.68
N TYR A 66 -22.80 4.05 -14.04
CA TYR A 66 -21.46 4.40 -13.57
C TYR A 66 -20.88 3.35 -12.61
N LEU A 67 -21.65 2.96 -11.59
CA LEU A 67 -21.22 1.95 -10.62
C LEU A 67 -21.01 0.58 -11.27
N GLU A 68 -21.81 0.21 -12.24
CA GLU A 68 -21.62 -1.03 -13.00
C GLU A 68 -20.30 -0.99 -13.78
N ALA A 69 -20.01 0.10 -14.49
CA ALA A 69 -18.76 0.30 -15.23
C ALA A 69 -17.53 0.36 -14.32
N ALA A 70 -17.64 1.00 -13.15
CA ALA A 70 -16.58 1.04 -12.16
C ALA A 70 -16.24 -0.37 -11.64
N ARG A 71 -17.25 -1.15 -11.28
CA ARG A 71 -17.09 -2.53 -10.81
C ARG A 71 -16.54 -3.48 -11.88
N GLU A 72 -16.96 -3.32 -13.11
CA GLU A 72 -16.39 -4.06 -14.24
C GLU A 72 -14.89 -3.76 -14.39
N THR A 73 -14.52 -2.49 -14.32
CA THR A 73 -13.12 -2.07 -14.38
C THR A 73 -12.30 -2.60 -13.19
N MET A 74 -12.85 -2.57 -11.97
CA MET A 74 -12.20 -3.19 -10.79
C MET A 74 -11.97 -4.69 -10.99
N GLN A 75 -12.94 -5.41 -11.60
CA GLN A 75 -12.76 -6.84 -11.87
C GLN A 75 -11.64 -7.08 -12.89
N ARG A 76 -11.51 -6.24 -13.92
CA ARG A 76 -10.40 -6.29 -14.88
C ARG A 76 -9.06 -6.05 -14.16
N GLN A 77 -8.98 -5.01 -13.32
CA GLN A 77 -7.79 -4.71 -12.54
C GLN A 77 -7.38 -5.88 -11.64
N LEU A 78 -8.32 -6.46 -10.90
CA LEU A 78 -8.04 -7.60 -10.02
C LEU A 78 -7.59 -8.84 -10.82
N ARG A 79 -8.20 -9.11 -11.99
CA ARG A 79 -7.75 -10.21 -12.87
C ARG A 79 -6.34 -9.97 -13.41
N ALA A 80 -5.99 -8.75 -13.75
CA ALA A 80 -4.64 -8.41 -14.15
C ALA A 80 -3.64 -8.65 -13.01
N MET A 81 -3.96 -8.27 -11.76
CA MET A 81 -3.13 -8.58 -10.59
C MET A 81 -2.98 -10.08 -10.37
N ILE A 82 -4.05 -10.86 -10.54
CA ILE A 82 -4.01 -12.33 -10.47
C ILE A 82 -3.07 -12.90 -11.54
N GLU A 83 -3.12 -12.35 -12.75
CA GLU A 83 -2.25 -12.79 -13.85
C GLU A 83 -0.77 -12.45 -13.58
N PHE A 84 -0.47 -11.28 -13.03
CA PHE A 84 0.87 -10.94 -12.56
C PHE A 84 1.37 -11.97 -11.54
N LYS A 85 0.54 -12.30 -10.53
CA LYS A 85 0.90 -13.31 -9.52
C LYS A 85 1.16 -14.68 -10.13
N LYS A 86 0.38 -15.12 -11.11
CA LYS A 86 0.62 -16.38 -11.84
C LYS A 86 1.94 -16.38 -12.61
N ARG A 87 2.41 -15.22 -13.04
CA ARG A 87 3.70 -15.04 -13.72
C ARG A 87 4.87 -14.84 -12.77
N GLY A 88 4.65 -14.99 -11.45
CA GLY A 88 5.70 -14.92 -10.43
C GLY A 88 5.95 -13.54 -9.84
N VAL A 89 5.13 -12.54 -10.19
CA VAL A 89 5.19 -11.20 -9.59
C VAL A 89 4.57 -11.25 -8.19
N GLU A 90 5.17 -10.59 -7.22
CA GLU A 90 4.56 -10.39 -5.90
C GLU A 90 3.38 -9.41 -6.02
N ALA A 91 2.16 -9.88 -5.80
CA ALA A 91 0.95 -9.09 -5.99
C ALA A 91 0.01 -9.17 -4.77
N PHE A 92 -0.39 -8.02 -4.23
CA PHE A 92 -1.28 -7.92 -3.08
C PHE A 92 -2.18 -6.68 -3.12
N GLU A 93 -3.32 -6.77 -2.45
CA GLU A 93 -4.23 -5.64 -2.22
C GLU A 93 -3.74 -4.83 -1.00
N TYR A 94 -3.76 -3.50 -1.10
CA TYR A 94 -3.29 -2.62 -0.03
C TYR A 94 -4.40 -2.16 0.96
N GLY A 95 -5.48 -2.92 1.09
CA GLY A 95 -6.56 -2.62 2.03
C GLY A 95 -7.66 -1.71 1.46
N THR A 96 -7.81 -1.69 0.15
CA THR A 96 -8.78 -0.85 -0.58
C THR A 96 -10.15 -1.49 -0.76
N SER A 97 -10.32 -2.75 -0.36
CA SER A 97 -11.54 -3.55 -0.53
C SER A 97 -11.86 -3.97 -1.96
N ILE A 98 -10.90 -3.89 -2.91
CA ILE A 98 -11.14 -4.28 -4.32
C ILE A 98 -11.69 -5.71 -4.44
N ARG A 99 -11.19 -6.66 -3.64
CA ARG A 99 -11.68 -8.06 -3.66
C ARG A 99 -13.14 -8.16 -3.27
N LYS A 100 -13.54 -7.41 -2.21
CA LYS A 100 -14.92 -7.39 -1.75
C LYS A 100 -15.84 -6.81 -2.82
N GLU A 101 -15.49 -5.66 -3.39
CA GLU A 101 -16.29 -5.03 -4.45
C GLU A 101 -16.39 -5.90 -5.71
N CYS A 102 -15.32 -6.60 -6.07
CA CYS A 102 -15.37 -7.57 -7.18
C CYS A 102 -16.31 -8.76 -6.89
N ILE A 103 -16.30 -9.29 -5.66
CA ILE A 103 -17.22 -10.37 -5.25
C ILE A 103 -18.66 -9.88 -5.25
N ASP A 104 -18.92 -8.72 -4.68
CA ASP A 104 -20.26 -8.09 -4.67
C ASP A 104 -20.77 -7.82 -6.09
N ALA A 105 -19.87 -7.61 -7.05
CA ALA A 105 -20.15 -7.47 -8.48
C ALA A 105 -20.24 -8.81 -9.24
N GLY A 106 -20.22 -9.95 -8.55
CA GLY A 106 -20.41 -11.27 -9.12
C GLY A 106 -19.14 -12.05 -9.50
N MET A 107 -17.95 -11.56 -9.18
CA MET A 107 -16.71 -12.35 -9.32
C MET A 107 -16.73 -13.54 -8.35
N PRO A 108 -16.35 -14.76 -8.78
CA PRO A 108 -16.25 -15.89 -7.86
C PRO A 108 -15.29 -15.60 -6.72
N GLU A 109 -15.71 -15.86 -5.49
CA GLU A 109 -14.90 -15.61 -4.29
C GLU A 109 -13.53 -16.30 -4.34
N LYS A 110 -13.49 -17.54 -4.86
CA LYS A 110 -12.25 -18.29 -5.08
C LYS A 110 -11.30 -17.58 -6.05
N GLU A 111 -11.83 -16.87 -7.05
CA GLU A 111 -11.02 -16.09 -7.99
C GLU A 111 -10.45 -14.86 -7.29
N ALA A 112 -11.28 -14.05 -6.64
CA ALA A 112 -10.86 -12.84 -5.95
C ALA A 112 -9.83 -13.12 -4.84
N LYS A 113 -9.96 -14.23 -4.12
CA LYS A 113 -9.05 -14.65 -3.04
C LYS A 113 -7.67 -15.13 -3.52
N GLN A 114 -7.40 -15.21 -4.81
CA GLN A 114 -6.04 -15.47 -5.30
C GLN A 114 -5.07 -14.32 -5.00
N ILE A 115 -5.59 -13.11 -4.80
CA ILE A 115 -4.82 -11.97 -4.30
C ILE A 115 -5.04 -11.86 -2.79
N GLU A 116 -3.96 -11.76 -2.03
CA GLU A 116 -4.01 -11.56 -0.59
C GLU A 116 -4.05 -10.07 -0.25
N GLY A 117 -4.64 -9.73 0.90
CA GLY A 117 -4.53 -8.39 1.44
C GLY A 117 -3.20 -8.21 2.15
N PHE A 118 -2.64 -7.01 2.09
CA PHE A 118 -1.38 -6.63 2.72
C PHE A 118 -1.31 -7.02 4.21
N VAL A 119 -2.40 -6.78 4.95
CA VAL A 119 -2.46 -7.13 6.38
C VAL A 119 -2.34 -8.64 6.59
N ALA A 120 -3.03 -9.44 5.77
CA ALA A 120 -2.97 -10.90 5.91
C ALA A 120 -1.61 -11.46 5.53
N ALA A 121 -1.01 -10.95 4.44
CA ALA A 121 0.25 -11.44 3.91
C ALA A 121 1.47 -11.04 4.77
N TYR A 122 1.51 -9.77 5.24
CA TYR A 122 2.73 -9.20 5.84
C TYR A 122 2.59 -8.75 7.28
N ILE A 123 1.41 -8.27 7.70
CA ILE A 123 1.22 -7.67 9.02
C ILE A 123 0.77 -8.68 10.06
N ARG A 124 -0.13 -9.59 9.70
CA ARG A 124 -0.63 -10.63 10.61
C ARG A 124 0.48 -11.49 11.22
N PRO A 125 1.51 -11.94 10.48
CA PRO A 125 2.64 -12.66 11.08
C PRO A 125 3.31 -11.88 12.20
N LEU A 126 3.53 -10.56 12.02
CA LEU A 126 4.10 -9.70 13.04
C LEU A 126 3.20 -9.60 14.29
N PHE A 127 1.89 -9.49 14.10
CA PHE A 127 0.93 -9.49 15.21
C PHE A 127 0.93 -10.81 15.99
N CYS A 128 1.07 -11.94 15.28
CA CYS A 128 1.16 -13.26 15.92
C CYS A 128 2.42 -13.41 16.78
N GLU A 129 3.49 -12.68 16.45
CA GLU A 129 4.71 -12.60 17.25
C GLU A 129 4.63 -11.55 18.39
N GLY A 130 3.47 -10.93 18.59
CA GLY A 130 3.27 -9.87 19.58
C GLY A 130 3.84 -8.51 19.17
N ARG A 131 4.26 -8.36 17.92
CA ARG A 131 4.72 -7.08 17.37
C ARG A 131 3.55 -6.24 16.91
N GLY A 132 3.62 -4.94 17.13
CA GLY A 132 2.61 -4.00 16.64
C GLY A 132 3.20 -2.63 16.36
N PRO A 133 2.47 -1.81 15.59
CA PRO A 133 2.94 -0.49 15.22
C PRO A 133 2.96 0.44 16.43
N PHE A 134 4.01 1.22 16.54
CA PHE A 134 4.10 2.42 17.36
C PHE A 134 4.49 3.58 16.46
N ARG A 135 3.72 4.65 16.50
CA ARG A 135 3.97 5.86 15.71
C ARG A 135 4.25 7.01 16.64
N TRP A 136 5.23 7.84 16.28
CA TRP A 136 5.50 9.10 16.94
C TRP A 136 5.73 10.21 15.92
N THR A 137 5.35 11.40 16.30
CA THR A 137 5.52 12.62 15.50
C THR A 137 6.06 13.72 16.40
N CYS A 138 7.14 14.35 15.99
CA CYS A 138 7.76 15.46 16.71
C CYS A 138 7.04 16.76 16.33
N ILE A 139 6.13 17.21 17.19
CA ILE A 139 5.34 18.43 16.94
C ILE A 139 6.16 19.72 17.02
N SER A 140 7.38 19.64 17.54
CA SER A 140 8.35 20.73 17.48
C SER A 140 8.77 21.09 16.04
N GLY A 141 8.64 20.13 15.10
CA GLY A 141 9.18 20.25 13.75
C GLY A 141 10.70 20.09 13.67
N ASP A 142 11.39 19.88 14.79
CA ASP A 142 12.86 19.75 14.82
C ASP A 142 13.28 18.29 14.48
N PRO A 143 14.04 18.09 13.40
CA PRO A 143 14.60 16.78 13.07
C PRO A 143 15.50 16.18 14.18
N ALA A 144 16.09 17.02 15.03
CA ALA A 144 16.92 16.55 16.15
C ALA A 144 16.10 15.78 17.18
N ASP A 145 14.83 16.13 17.38
CA ASP A 145 13.93 15.40 18.26
C ASP A 145 13.62 14.01 17.74
N LEU A 146 13.44 13.87 16.42
CA LEU A 146 13.27 12.55 15.79
C LEU A 146 14.52 11.68 15.99
N ALA A 147 15.71 12.26 15.81
CA ALA A 147 16.97 11.55 16.02
C ALA A 147 17.11 11.04 17.46
N ARG A 148 16.75 11.87 18.46
CA ARG A 148 16.75 11.47 19.88
C ARG A 148 15.77 10.34 20.17
N LEU A 149 14.56 10.39 19.59
CA LEU A 149 13.57 9.33 19.76
C LEU A 149 13.98 8.04 19.04
N ASP A 150 14.62 8.13 17.89
CA ASP A 150 15.20 6.99 17.21
C ASP A 150 16.31 6.34 18.06
N ASP A 151 17.19 7.13 18.71
CA ASP A 151 18.22 6.62 19.63
C ASP A 151 17.59 5.92 20.85
N LEU A 152 16.56 6.51 21.42
CA LEU A 152 15.80 5.91 22.51
C LEU A 152 15.15 4.59 22.09
N ALA A 153 14.60 4.52 20.86
CA ALA A 153 14.04 3.29 20.33
C ALA A 153 15.10 2.20 20.17
N LEU A 154 16.29 2.54 19.68
CA LEU A 154 17.42 1.61 19.55
C LEU A 154 17.92 1.11 20.92
N GLU A 155 17.92 1.97 21.93
CA GLU A 155 18.29 1.59 23.30
C GLU A 155 17.29 0.60 23.91
N ILE A 156 16.00 0.91 23.82
CA ILE A 156 14.91 0.10 24.40
C ILE A 156 14.75 -1.25 23.71
N CYS A 157 14.94 -1.27 22.38
CA CYS A 157 14.81 -2.44 21.52
C CYS A 157 16.18 -3.09 21.23
N LYS A 158 17.19 -2.87 22.06
CA LYS A 158 18.52 -3.43 21.85
C LYS A 158 18.48 -4.95 21.73
N GLY A 159 19.03 -5.45 20.64
CA GLY A 159 19.01 -6.87 20.28
C GLY A 159 17.82 -7.28 19.40
N ASP A 160 16.88 -6.38 19.15
CA ASP A 160 15.85 -6.56 18.12
C ASP A 160 16.39 -6.12 16.75
N HIS A 161 16.95 -7.07 16.02
CA HIS A 161 17.57 -6.79 14.72
C HIS A 161 16.61 -6.18 13.68
N LEU A 162 15.32 -6.44 13.79
CA LEU A 162 14.31 -5.86 12.89
C LEU A 162 14.17 -4.35 13.14
N VAL A 163 14.04 -3.96 14.40
CA VAL A 163 13.94 -2.55 14.80
C VAL A 163 15.25 -1.82 14.51
N GLU A 164 16.39 -2.41 14.88
CA GLU A 164 17.71 -1.81 14.64
C GLU A 164 17.94 -1.55 13.15
N ARG A 165 17.70 -2.55 12.31
CA ARG A 165 17.83 -2.44 10.85
C ARG A 165 16.90 -1.37 10.29
N TRP A 166 15.62 -1.39 10.69
CA TRP A 166 14.63 -0.43 10.22
C TRP A 166 15.00 1.00 10.55
N ILE A 167 15.30 1.32 11.81
CA ILE A 167 15.65 2.68 12.25
C ILE A 167 16.89 3.19 11.50
N ASN A 168 17.92 2.36 11.35
CA ASN A 168 19.14 2.74 10.65
C ASN A 168 18.90 3.00 9.14
N LEU A 169 18.09 2.18 8.47
CA LEU A 169 17.72 2.40 7.08
C LEU A 169 16.83 3.65 6.93
N ALA A 170 15.89 3.84 7.84
CA ALA A 170 15.00 4.99 7.81
C ALA A 170 15.77 6.32 7.97
N ARG A 171 16.74 6.37 8.89
CA ARG A 171 17.61 7.53 9.06
C ARG A 171 18.41 7.88 7.80
N LYS A 172 18.84 6.85 7.09
CA LYS A 172 19.69 7.01 5.90
C LYS A 172 18.91 7.38 4.64
N HIS A 173 17.70 6.83 4.48
CA HIS A 173 17.00 6.82 3.19
C HIS A 173 15.66 7.54 3.18
N LEU A 174 15.03 7.79 4.33
CA LEU A 174 13.74 8.45 4.35
C LEU A 174 13.91 9.96 4.57
N PRO A 175 13.49 10.80 3.61
CA PRO A 175 13.47 12.24 3.79
C PRO A 175 12.42 12.64 4.84
N ILE A 176 12.62 13.81 5.44
CA ILE A 176 11.64 14.47 6.29
C ILE A 176 10.95 15.53 5.45
N GLU A 177 9.72 15.25 5.03
CA GLU A 177 8.96 16.13 4.11
C GLU A 177 7.88 16.96 4.82
N ALA A 178 7.53 16.57 6.05
CA ALA A 178 6.54 17.22 6.90
C ALA A 178 7.04 17.24 8.34
N LEU A 179 6.14 17.13 9.35
CA LEU A 179 6.57 16.95 10.73
C LEU A 179 7.41 15.66 10.84
N PRO A 180 8.58 15.74 11.54
CA PRO A 180 9.44 14.58 11.70
C PRO A 180 8.68 13.45 12.41
N ALA A 181 8.55 12.31 11.74
CA ALA A 181 7.77 11.20 12.23
C ALA A 181 8.42 9.85 11.92
N ARG A 182 8.04 8.84 12.70
CA ARG A 182 8.46 7.46 12.50
C ARG A 182 7.33 6.50 12.84
N ILE A 183 7.30 5.38 12.17
CA ILE A 183 6.55 4.19 12.59
C ILE A 183 7.53 3.05 12.81
N CYS A 184 7.33 2.27 13.86
CA CYS A 184 8.13 1.08 14.11
C CYS A 184 7.24 -0.06 14.61
N TYR A 185 7.49 -1.28 14.14
CA TYR A 185 6.81 -2.49 14.64
C TYR A 185 7.65 -3.07 15.78
N MET A 186 7.23 -2.79 17.01
CA MET A 186 7.91 -3.20 18.24
C MET A 186 7.14 -4.31 18.96
N GLY A 187 7.82 -5.11 19.75
CA GLY A 187 7.21 -6.08 20.65
C GLY A 187 6.34 -5.41 21.72
N PHE A 188 5.41 -6.17 22.33
CA PHE A 188 4.46 -5.64 23.30
C PHE A 188 5.15 -4.93 24.48
N GLY A 189 6.16 -5.55 25.09
CA GLY A 189 6.92 -4.97 26.20
C GLY A 189 7.76 -3.75 25.80
N GLU A 190 8.29 -3.75 24.59
CA GLU A 190 9.05 -2.64 24.01
C GLU A 190 8.18 -1.41 23.79
N ARG A 191 7.00 -1.59 23.20
CA ARG A 191 6.02 -0.50 23.00
C ARG A 191 5.68 0.19 24.32
N ARG A 192 5.46 -0.59 25.39
CA ARG A 192 5.18 -0.04 26.72
C ARG A 192 6.36 0.75 27.25
N ARG A 193 7.57 0.18 27.21
CA ARG A 193 8.79 0.85 27.71
C ARG A 193 9.06 2.14 26.93
N PHE A 194 8.96 2.08 25.60
CA PHE A 194 9.17 3.25 24.75
C PHE A 194 8.13 4.33 25.02
N GLY A 195 6.83 3.99 25.08
CA GLY A 195 5.78 4.95 25.39
C GLY A 195 5.94 5.62 26.77
N LEU A 196 6.44 4.91 27.79
CA LEU A 196 6.73 5.48 29.09
C LEU A 196 7.98 6.38 29.10
N ALA A 197 8.95 6.09 28.26
CA ALA A 197 10.19 6.86 28.19
C ALA A 197 10.05 8.16 27.36
N VAL A 198 9.08 8.22 26.45
CA VAL A 198 8.78 9.40 25.64
C VAL A 198 7.97 10.46 26.43
N ASN A 199 7.18 10.03 27.41
CA ASN A 199 6.40 10.91 28.29
C ASN A 199 7.25 11.45 29.47
#